data_dd6347da70a31f3a0ceace476b97872f
#
_entry.id   dd6347da70a31f3a0ceace476b97872f
#
_cell.length_a   1.000
_cell.length_b   1.000
_cell.length_c   1.000
_cell.angle_alpha   90.00
_cell.angle_beta   90.00
_cell.angle_gamma   90.00
#
_symmetry.space_group_name_H-M   'P 1'
#
loop_
_entity.id
_entity.type
_entity.pdbx_description
1 polymer ?
#
loop_
_entity_poly.entity_id
_entity_poly.type
_entity_poly.pdbx_seq_one_letter_code
_entity_poly.pdbx_strand_id
1 'polypeptide(L)'
;MSAITFTVDDRGVATVLVDHPPINLMTQEVFVELAKLTSRLATDVEVRVVILRSTNPEWFIAHFDVEAILGFPADAPPPGELPGFHWMCETLRTMPKPTIAVIEGRVGGGGNEIAMS
;
A
#
# COMPACT_ATOMS: atom_id res chain seq x y z
N MET A 1 6.85 2.33 -16.51
CA MET A 1 7.11 1.21 -15.61
C MET A 1 6.28 1.36 -14.35
N SER A 2 5.74 0.27 -13.86
CA SER A 2 4.95 0.29 -12.64
C SER A 2 5.86 0.41 -11.40
N ALA A 3 5.48 1.27 -10.47
CA ALA A 3 6.19 1.42 -9.19
C ALA A 3 5.82 0.30 -8.20
N ILE A 4 4.73 -0.41 -8.47
CA ILE A 4 4.27 -1.53 -7.65
C ILE A 4 4.31 -2.79 -8.51
N THR A 5 5.04 -3.79 -8.06
CA THR A 5 5.09 -5.12 -8.67
C THR A 5 4.80 -6.18 -7.63
N PHE A 6 4.42 -7.37 -8.05
CA PHE A 6 4.19 -8.46 -7.13
C PHE A 6 4.45 -9.81 -7.77
N THR A 7 4.76 -10.79 -6.93
CA THR A 7 4.87 -12.20 -7.32
C THR A 7 4.10 -13.03 -6.30
N VAL A 8 3.58 -14.17 -6.75
CA VAL A 8 2.93 -15.15 -5.87
C VAL A 8 3.67 -16.46 -6.04
N ASP A 9 4.17 -17.03 -4.94
CA ASP A 9 4.86 -18.31 -4.99
C ASP A 9 3.89 -19.50 -4.95
N ASP A 10 4.42 -20.71 -5.04
CA ASP A 10 3.62 -21.93 -5.07
C ASP A 10 2.93 -22.25 -3.73
N ARG A 11 3.30 -21.55 -2.65
CA ARG A 11 2.66 -21.66 -1.34
C ARG A 11 1.59 -20.59 -1.11
N GLY A 12 1.39 -19.70 -2.09
CA GLY A 12 0.40 -18.63 -1.98
C GLY A 12 0.93 -17.39 -1.25
N VAL A 13 2.24 -17.22 -1.14
CA VAL A 13 2.84 -16.00 -0.58
C VAL A 13 2.96 -14.95 -1.68
N ALA A 14 2.19 -13.88 -1.57
CA ALA A 14 2.28 -12.73 -2.44
C ALA A 14 3.28 -11.74 -1.85
N THR A 15 4.35 -11.45 -2.60
CA THR A 15 5.33 -10.43 -2.23
C THR A 15 5.11 -9.22 -3.12
N VAL A 16 4.67 -8.12 -2.50
CA VAL A 16 4.42 -6.83 -3.15
C VAL A 16 5.63 -5.95 -2.92
N LEU A 17 6.20 -5.44 -4.00
CA LEU A 17 7.39 -4.60 -3.97
C LEU A 17 7.04 -3.17 -4.34
N VAL A 18 7.49 -2.23 -3.51
CA VAL A 18 7.44 -0.79 -3.80
C VAL A 18 8.80 -0.38 -4.35
N ASP A 19 8.80 0.16 -5.56
CA ASP A 19 10.01 0.59 -6.26
C ASP A 19 9.75 1.91 -6.98
N HIS A 20 9.83 2.99 -6.23
CA HIS A 20 9.60 4.35 -6.73
C HIS A 20 10.72 5.28 -6.25
N PRO A 21 11.91 5.20 -6.90
CA PRO A 21 13.05 6.02 -6.48
C PRO A 21 12.75 7.52 -6.59
N PRO A 22 13.44 8.38 -5.81
CA PRO A 22 14.54 8.01 -4.91
C PRO A 22 14.13 7.58 -3.49
N ILE A 23 12.92 7.90 -3.03
CA ILE A 23 12.54 7.72 -1.62
C ILE A 23 11.23 6.95 -1.44
N ASN A 24 10.71 6.33 -2.48
CA ASN A 24 9.38 5.69 -2.46
C ASN A 24 8.28 6.64 -1.99
N LEU A 25 8.26 7.83 -2.59
CA LEU A 25 7.18 8.79 -2.34
C LEU A 25 5.85 8.18 -2.79
N MET A 26 4.83 8.24 -1.95
CA MET A 26 3.47 7.78 -2.29
C MET A 26 2.78 8.88 -3.10
N THR A 27 2.97 8.85 -4.42
CA THR A 27 2.24 9.73 -5.33
C THR A 27 0.82 9.21 -5.54
N GLN A 28 -0.03 9.99 -6.18
CA GLN A 28 -1.38 9.57 -6.52
C GLN A 28 -1.37 8.27 -7.36
N GLU A 29 -0.46 8.20 -8.33
CA GLU A 29 -0.31 7.04 -9.21
C GLU A 29 0.10 5.78 -8.43
N VAL A 30 1.11 5.91 -7.57
CA VAL A 30 1.59 4.80 -6.73
C VAL A 30 0.49 4.33 -5.78
N PHE A 31 -0.23 5.27 -5.19
CA PHE A 31 -1.39 4.96 -4.33
C PHE A 31 -2.45 4.17 -5.08
N VAL A 32 -2.84 4.62 -6.27
CA VAL A 32 -3.88 3.95 -7.06
C VAL A 32 -3.45 2.53 -7.45
N GLU A 33 -2.20 2.35 -7.85
CA GLU A 33 -1.67 1.01 -8.15
C GLU A 33 -1.72 0.10 -6.93
N LEU A 34 -1.27 0.59 -5.78
CA LEU A 34 -1.24 -0.19 -4.55
C LEU A 34 -2.65 -0.53 -4.06
N ALA A 35 -3.57 0.43 -4.14
CA ALA A 35 -4.96 0.23 -3.73
C ALA A 35 -5.66 -0.83 -4.60
N LYS A 36 -5.46 -0.78 -5.91
CA LYS A 36 -6.02 -1.78 -6.84
C LYS A 36 -5.47 -3.17 -6.56
N LEU A 37 -4.15 -3.27 -6.35
CA LEU A 37 -3.52 -4.55 -6.06
C LEU A 37 -3.98 -5.10 -4.71
N THR A 38 -4.06 -4.27 -3.69
CA THR A 38 -4.55 -4.67 -2.36
C THR A 38 -5.95 -5.26 -2.43
N SER A 39 -6.86 -4.59 -3.14
CA SER A 39 -8.23 -5.09 -3.34
C SER A 39 -8.25 -6.43 -4.05
N ARG A 40 -7.42 -6.59 -5.06
CA ARG A 40 -7.31 -7.85 -5.82
C ARG A 40 -6.78 -8.99 -4.94
N LEU A 41 -5.71 -8.73 -4.19
CA LEU A 41 -5.09 -9.74 -3.34
C LEU A 41 -6.00 -10.16 -2.18
N ALA A 42 -6.84 -9.25 -1.69
CA ALA A 42 -7.77 -9.53 -0.60
C ALA A 42 -8.76 -10.65 -0.95
N THR A 43 -9.15 -10.76 -2.21
CA THR A 43 -10.15 -11.74 -2.66
C THR A 43 -9.58 -12.87 -3.49
N ASP A 44 -8.29 -12.85 -3.81
CA ASP A 44 -7.64 -13.90 -4.60
C ASP A 44 -7.43 -15.16 -3.75
N VAL A 45 -8.12 -16.23 -4.09
CA VAL A 45 -8.06 -17.50 -3.35
C VAL A 45 -6.70 -18.19 -3.43
N GLU A 46 -5.88 -17.86 -4.42
CA GLU A 46 -4.52 -18.39 -4.55
C GLU A 46 -3.53 -17.69 -3.62
N VAL A 47 -3.90 -16.55 -3.06
CA VAL A 47 -3.07 -15.78 -2.14
C VAL A 47 -3.46 -16.09 -0.70
N ARG A 48 -2.50 -16.58 0.08
CA ARG A 48 -2.68 -16.97 1.47
C ARG A 48 -2.05 -15.99 2.45
N VAL A 49 -1.00 -15.28 2.02
CA VAL A 49 -0.26 -14.28 2.81
C VAL A 49 0.17 -13.16 1.88
N VAL A 50 0.11 -11.93 2.36
CA VAL A 50 0.59 -10.74 1.63
C VAL A 50 1.78 -10.16 2.39
N ILE A 51 2.91 -10.02 1.70
CA ILE A 51 4.10 -9.36 2.20
C ILE A 51 4.28 -8.07 1.41
N LEU A 52 4.43 -6.95 2.10
CA LEU A 52 4.73 -5.65 1.50
C LEU A 52 6.14 -5.25 1.89
N ARG A 53 6.99 -4.99 0.90
CA ARG A 53 8.37 -4.57 1.13
C ARG A 53 8.84 -3.59 0.06
N SER A 54 9.92 -2.89 0.38
CA SER A 54 10.58 -1.97 -0.53
C SER A 54 11.79 -2.62 -1.20
N THR A 55 12.08 -2.19 -2.42
CA THR A 55 13.37 -2.50 -3.07
C THR A 55 14.48 -1.57 -2.60
N ASN A 56 14.14 -0.48 -1.90
CA ASN A 56 15.11 0.51 -1.41
C ASN A 56 15.49 0.20 0.04
N PRO A 57 16.78 -0.06 0.34
CA PRO A 57 17.20 -0.40 1.69
C PRO A 57 17.17 0.78 2.67
N GLU A 58 17.08 2.01 2.18
CA GLU A 58 17.06 3.22 3.01
C GLU A 58 15.65 3.73 3.28
N TRP A 59 14.69 3.40 2.40
CA TRP A 59 13.32 3.89 2.48
C TRP A 59 12.31 2.77 2.26
N PHE A 60 11.42 2.60 3.22
CA PHE A 60 10.22 1.79 2.99
C PHE A 60 9.22 2.57 2.14
N ILE A 61 8.61 3.61 2.70
CA ILE A 61 7.81 4.62 2.01
C ILE A 61 8.04 5.91 2.78
N ALA A 62 8.50 6.97 2.09
CA ALA A 62 8.86 8.22 2.75
C ALA A 62 7.65 8.91 3.40
N HIS A 63 6.64 9.20 2.59
CA HIS A 63 5.36 9.80 3.01
C HIS A 63 4.46 9.92 1.78
N PHE A 64 3.21 10.29 1.99
CA PHE A 64 2.31 10.63 0.91
C PHE A 64 2.73 11.99 0.30
N ASP A 65 2.61 12.12 -1.02
CA ASP A 65 2.95 13.36 -1.71
C ASP A 65 2.05 14.51 -1.22
N VAL A 66 2.67 15.54 -0.64
CA VAL A 66 1.94 16.68 -0.08
C VAL A 66 1.18 17.44 -1.17
N GLU A 67 1.72 17.55 -2.37
CA GLU A 67 1.02 18.19 -3.50
C GLU A 67 -0.24 17.42 -3.87
N ALA A 68 -0.19 16.10 -3.84
CA ALA A 68 -1.36 15.26 -4.09
C ALA A 68 -2.43 15.48 -3.01
N ILE A 69 -2.03 15.60 -1.75
CA ILE A 69 -2.96 15.86 -0.63
C ILE A 69 -3.69 17.19 -0.82
N LEU A 70 -2.98 18.22 -1.31
CA LEU A 70 -3.60 19.53 -1.55
C LEU A 70 -4.68 19.47 -2.64
N GLY A 71 -4.63 18.49 -3.52
CA GLY A 71 -5.63 18.28 -4.57
C GLY A 71 -6.81 17.41 -4.14
N PHE A 72 -6.82 16.87 -2.92
CA PHE A 72 -7.92 16.04 -2.45
C PHE A 72 -9.16 16.89 -2.16
N PRO A 73 -10.38 16.30 -2.34
CA PRO A 73 -11.61 16.99 -1.96
C PRO A 73 -11.59 17.41 -0.49
N ALA A 74 -12.01 18.65 -0.22
CA ALA A 74 -12.09 19.17 1.15
C ALA A 74 -13.29 18.64 1.91
N ASP A 75 -14.30 18.13 1.19
CA ASP A 75 -15.53 17.65 1.79
C ASP A 75 -15.35 16.26 2.39
N ALA A 76 -15.97 16.04 3.54
CA ALA A 76 -16.01 14.72 4.14
C ALA A 76 -16.78 13.73 3.25
N PRO A 77 -16.36 12.46 3.20
CA PRO A 77 -17.13 11.45 2.49
C PRO A 77 -18.52 11.28 3.12
N PRO A 78 -19.50 10.74 2.36
CA PRO A 78 -20.81 10.43 2.92
C PRO A 78 -20.73 9.55 4.17
N PRO A 79 -21.70 9.63 5.08
CA PRO A 79 -21.70 8.76 6.25
C PRO A 79 -21.62 7.27 5.88
N GLY A 80 -20.71 6.56 6.52
CA GLY A 80 -20.48 5.14 6.26
C GLY A 80 -19.45 4.83 5.17
N GLU A 81 -18.96 5.85 4.47
CA GLU A 81 -17.91 5.70 3.47
C GLU A 81 -16.55 6.18 4.01
N LEU A 82 -15.48 5.51 3.61
CA LEU A 82 -14.12 5.90 3.93
C LEU A 82 -13.45 6.53 2.71
N PRO A 83 -12.60 7.56 2.90
CA PRO A 83 -11.73 8.03 1.83
C PRO A 83 -10.88 6.89 1.27
N GLY A 84 -10.48 6.99 0.00
CA GLY A 84 -9.77 5.92 -0.70
C GLY A 84 -8.54 5.38 0.02
N PHE A 85 -7.73 6.26 0.62
CA PHE A 85 -6.56 5.86 1.38
C PHE A 85 -6.95 5.06 2.63
N HIS A 86 -7.92 5.54 3.39
CA HIS A 86 -8.42 4.83 4.58
C HIS A 86 -9.07 3.50 4.20
N TRP A 87 -9.76 3.46 3.06
CA TRP A 87 -10.34 2.21 2.54
C TRP A 87 -9.26 1.18 2.24
N MET A 88 -8.14 1.58 1.63
CA MET A 88 -7.02 0.68 1.37
C MET A 88 -6.42 0.14 2.67
N CYS A 89 -6.18 1.01 3.65
CA CYS A 89 -5.67 0.61 4.96
C CYS A 89 -6.64 -0.34 5.66
N GLU A 90 -7.94 -0.06 5.60
CA GLU A 90 -8.96 -0.93 6.16
C GLU A 90 -9.01 -2.28 5.45
N THR A 91 -8.83 -2.32 4.14
CA THR A 91 -8.75 -3.56 3.37
C THR A 91 -7.55 -4.40 3.83
N LEU A 92 -6.39 -3.78 4.05
CA LEU A 92 -5.22 -4.47 4.59
C LEU A 92 -5.50 -5.05 5.99
N ARG A 93 -6.16 -4.27 6.84
CA ARG A 93 -6.46 -4.67 8.21
C ARG A 93 -7.46 -5.81 8.29
N THR A 94 -8.45 -5.84 7.40
CA THR A 94 -9.60 -6.75 7.50
C THR A 94 -9.59 -7.91 6.53
N MET A 95 -8.68 -7.94 5.54
CA MET A 95 -8.66 -9.08 4.61
C MET A 95 -8.43 -10.40 5.36
N PRO A 96 -9.06 -11.50 4.91
CA PRO A 96 -9.03 -12.77 5.64
C PRO A 96 -7.72 -13.54 5.43
N LYS A 97 -6.59 -12.87 5.53
CA LYS A 97 -5.24 -13.43 5.42
C LYS A 97 -4.23 -12.51 6.11
N PRO A 98 -3.12 -13.06 6.62
CA PRO A 98 -2.08 -12.24 7.21
C PRO A 98 -1.47 -11.26 6.21
N THR A 99 -1.20 -10.04 6.67
CA THR A 99 -0.41 -9.04 5.95
C THR A 99 0.81 -8.70 6.78
N ILE A 100 1.97 -8.63 6.13
CA ILE A 100 3.26 -8.43 6.80
C ILE A 100 3.98 -7.29 6.09
N ALA A 101 4.35 -6.25 6.83
CA ALA A 101 5.23 -5.19 6.33
C ALA A 101 6.67 -5.52 6.71
N VAL A 102 7.56 -5.60 5.72
CA VAL A 102 8.99 -5.79 5.93
C VAL A 102 9.65 -4.43 5.83
N ILE A 103 10.00 -3.85 6.97
CA ILE A 103 10.52 -2.48 7.07
C ILE A 103 12.01 -2.55 7.35
N GLU A 104 12.81 -2.22 6.33
CA GLU A 104 14.28 -2.22 6.42
C GLU A 104 14.85 -0.81 6.39
N GLY A 105 14.03 0.19 6.10
CA GLY A 105 14.42 1.59 6.00
C GLY A 105 13.41 2.52 6.65
N ARG A 106 13.59 3.81 6.39
CA ARG A 106 12.73 4.85 6.97
C ARG A 106 11.31 4.73 6.45
N VAL A 107 10.36 5.04 7.33
CA VAL A 107 8.94 5.07 7.00
C VAL A 107 8.30 6.27 7.70
N GLY A 108 7.43 6.99 6.99
CA GLY A 108 6.76 8.16 7.56
C GLY A 108 5.38 8.38 6.98
N GLY A 109 4.59 9.22 7.62
CA GLY A 109 3.28 9.63 7.14
C GLY A 109 2.41 8.46 6.70
N GLY A 110 1.88 8.55 5.47
CA GLY A 110 1.04 7.50 4.89
C GLY A 110 1.71 6.13 4.81
N GLY A 111 3.04 6.08 4.63
CA GLY A 111 3.79 4.83 4.67
C GLY A 111 3.70 4.15 6.04
N ASN A 112 3.79 4.93 7.11
CA ASN A 112 3.64 4.42 8.46
C ASN A 112 2.20 3.92 8.72
N GLU A 113 1.21 4.64 8.24
CA GLU A 113 -0.20 4.24 8.36
C GLU A 113 -0.46 2.91 7.64
N ILE A 114 0.08 2.75 6.44
CA ILE A 114 0.01 1.48 5.69
C ILE A 114 0.68 0.35 6.48
N ALA A 115 1.88 0.59 7.00
CA ALA A 115 2.65 -0.42 7.72
C ALA A 115 1.94 -0.90 9.00
N MET A 116 1.19 -0.01 9.64
CA MET A 116 0.45 -0.32 10.88
C MET A 116 -0.94 -0.92 10.63
N SER A 117 -1.38 -0.95 9.39
CA SER A 117 -2.67 -1.53 9.03
C SER A 117 -2.60 -3.04 8.97
#